data_278c42118bc4cd1ce015a7ad86029080
#
_entry.id   278c42118bc4cd1ce015a7ad86029080
#
_cell.length_a   1.000
_cell.length_b   1.000
_cell.length_c   1.000
_cell.angle_alpha   90.00
_cell.angle_beta   90.00
_cell.angle_gamma   90.00
#
_symmetry.space_group_name_H-M   'P 1'
#
loop_
_entity.id
_entity.type
_entity.pdbx_description
1 polymer ?
#
loop_
_entity_poly.entity_id
_entity_poly.type
_entity_poly.pdbx_seq_one_letter_code
_entity_poly.pdbx_strand_id
1 'polypeptide(L)'
;MNIEDKLAKPDKTIGQHSNELIEQAKLLYKLGYIKSDDLYSDLLVSCLKHDNGKANSQFQKRITKGGNFQPEQEIPHSILSTFFIDKSECIKPISVYFAVLYHHYNKDSPVTVFKENRELIEKFLAEFGFDTNSYNKMKRNIKKIKALFETELSDEEKQYAVLLKGLLHKCDYSASAGLDCEKVNDFLTDSLNNWKNTRNIHYNELQEFCIKNTDSNLIVTAPTGMGKTEAGLLWCGDNKC
;
A
#
# COMPACT_ATOMS: atom_id res chain seq x y z
N MET A 1 -0.30 25.13 11.89
CA MET A 1 0.07 23.89 12.65
C MET A 1 0.70 22.95 11.66
N ASN A 2 1.95 22.53 11.86
CA ASN A 2 2.61 21.59 10.93
C ASN A 2 2.09 20.17 11.19
N ILE A 3 1.49 19.54 10.18
CA ILE A 3 0.91 18.20 10.27
C ILE A 3 2.01 17.14 10.47
N GLU A 4 3.15 17.34 9.84
CA GLU A 4 4.28 16.41 9.86
C GLU A 4 4.86 16.20 11.27
N ASP A 5 4.71 17.20 12.17
CA ASP A 5 5.19 17.13 13.54
C ASP A 5 4.22 16.39 14.49
N LYS A 6 3.00 16.08 14.02
CA LYS A 6 2.02 15.30 14.80
C LYS A 6 2.41 13.83 14.84
N LEU A 7 2.01 13.13 15.91
CA LEU A 7 2.33 11.71 16.07
C LEU A 7 1.49 10.83 15.14
N ALA A 8 2.16 9.95 14.41
CA ALA A 8 1.55 8.81 13.73
C ALA A 8 1.51 7.57 14.63
N LYS A 9 2.52 7.42 15.48
CA LYS A 9 2.74 6.35 16.47
C LYS A 9 3.25 6.96 17.76
N PRO A 10 3.28 6.23 18.91
CA PRO A 10 3.74 6.79 20.19
C PRO A 10 5.15 7.42 20.14
N ASP A 11 6.00 6.90 19.29
CA ASP A 11 7.43 7.22 19.17
C ASP A 11 7.80 7.83 17.81
N LYS A 12 6.82 8.12 16.93
CA LYS A 12 7.10 8.52 15.55
C LYS A 12 6.11 9.56 15.04
N THR A 13 6.60 10.59 14.38
CA THR A 13 5.75 11.62 13.76
C THR A 13 5.17 11.15 12.41
N ILE A 14 4.14 11.84 11.92
CA ILE A 14 3.54 11.60 10.60
C ILE A 14 4.61 11.79 9.51
N GLY A 15 5.40 12.85 9.59
CA GLY A 15 6.47 13.11 8.62
C GLY A 15 7.54 12.01 8.61
N GLN A 16 7.98 11.55 9.79
CA GLN A 16 8.95 10.45 9.88
C GLN A 16 8.39 9.16 9.27
N HIS A 17 7.15 8.80 9.62
CA HIS A 17 6.52 7.60 9.09
C HIS A 17 6.32 7.67 7.57
N SER A 18 5.82 8.81 7.06
CA SER A 18 5.66 9.02 5.61
C SER A 18 6.99 8.92 4.85
N ASN A 19 8.08 9.44 5.40
CA ASN A 19 9.41 9.32 4.80
C ASN A 19 9.88 7.85 4.74
N GLU A 20 9.61 7.05 5.77
CA GLU A 20 9.90 5.61 5.74
C GLU A 20 9.13 4.89 4.62
N LEU A 21 7.84 5.20 4.42
CA LEU A 21 7.09 4.64 3.30
C LEU A 21 7.67 5.06 1.94
N ILE A 22 8.08 6.32 1.82
CA ILE A 22 8.71 6.83 0.60
C ILE A 22 10.00 6.07 0.29
N GLU A 23 10.83 5.74 1.29
CA GLU A 23 12.02 4.92 1.07
C GLU A 23 11.66 3.50 0.60
N GLN A 24 10.59 2.88 1.14
CA GLN A 24 10.10 1.60 0.65
C GLN A 24 9.60 1.69 -0.81
N ALA A 25 8.88 2.76 -1.17
CA ALA A 25 8.43 2.99 -2.54
C ALA A 25 9.61 3.18 -3.52
N LYS A 26 10.66 3.91 -3.12
CA LYS A 26 11.90 4.05 -3.90
C LYS A 26 12.60 2.71 -4.10
N LEU A 27 12.64 1.87 -3.06
CA LEU A 27 13.22 0.53 -3.14
C LEU A 27 12.46 -0.34 -4.16
N LEU A 28 11.12 -0.37 -4.10
CA LEU A 28 10.29 -1.11 -5.06
C LEU A 28 10.51 -0.63 -6.50
N TYR A 29 10.59 0.68 -6.71
CA TYR A 29 10.85 1.26 -8.03
C TYR A 29 12.26 0.88 -8.53
N LYS A 30 13.28 1.03 -7.69
CA LYS A 30 14.67 0.67 -8.01
C LYS A 30 14.83 -0.81 -8.37
N LEU A 31 14.11 -1.69 -7.69
CA LEU A 31 14.13 -3.15 -7.94
C LEU A 31 13.27 -3.58 -9.13
N GLY A 32 12.57 -2.64 -9.80
CA GLY A 32 11.77 -2.91 -10.99
C GLY A 32 10.39 -3.53 -10.72
N TYR A 33 9.92 -3.54 -9.46
CA TYR A 33 8.56 -3.97 -9.13
C TYR A 33 7.50 -2.96 -9.60
N ILE A 34 7.89 -1.69 -9.72
CA ILE A 34 7.05 -0.62 -10.27
C ILE A 34 7.67 -0.21 -11.60
N LYS A 35 6.97 -0.52 -12.71
CA LYS A 35 7.45 -0.28 -14.07
C LYS A 35 6.91 1.02 -14.69
N SER A 36 5.92 1.65 -14.07
CA SER A 36 5.26 2.87 -14.55
C SER A 36 5.65 4.06 -13.68
N ASP A 37 6.19 5.12 -14.28
CA ASP A 37 6.52 6.37 -13.60
C ASP A 37 5.27 7.04 -13.04
N ASP A 38 4.13 6.93 -13.74
CA ASP A 38 2.84 7.44 -13.28
C ASP A 38 2.40 6.75 -11.99
N LEU A 39 2.51 5.40 -11.94
CA LEU A 39 2.17 4.62 -10.76
C LEU A 39 3.10 4.92 -9.58
N TYR A 40 4.39 5.12 -9.88
CA TYR A 40 5.38 5.51 -8.86
C TYR A 40 5.08 6.90 -8.29
N SER A 41 4.76 7.88 -9.16
CA SER A 41 4.38 9.22 -8.73
C SER A 41 3.15 9.22 -7.83
N ASP A 42 2.08 8.53 -8.23
CA ASP A 42 0.85 8.40 -7.43
C ASP A 42 1.09 7.63 -6.10
N LEU A 43 2.02 6.66 -6.09
CA LEU A 43 2.41 5.97 -4.87
C LEU A 43 3.13 6.90 -3.89
N LEU A 44 4.04 7.77 -4.37
CA LEU A 44 4.71 8.76 -3.52
C LEU A 44 3.71 9.71 -2.89
N VAL A 45 2.73 10.23 -3.66
CA VAL A 45 1.64 11.06 -3.13
C VAL A 45 0.83 10.27 -2.08
N SER A 46 0.50 9.02 -2.37
CA SER A 46 -0.25 8.17 -1.44
C SER A 46 0.52 7.95 -0.13
N CYS A 47 1.82 7.65 -0.19
CA CYS A 47 2.69 7.49 0.98
C CYS A 47 2.76 8.77 1.82
N LEU A 48 2.83 9.93 1.18
CA LEU A 48 2.90 11.22 1.87
C LEU A 48 1.59 11.59 2.57
N LYS A 49 0.43 11.22 2.01
CA LYS A 49 -0.88 11.70 2.45
C LYS A 49 -1.67 10.70 3.29
N HIS A 50 -1.36 9.39 3.27
CA HIS A 50 -2.23 8.33 3.84
C HIS A 50 -2.54 8.52 5.33
N ASP A 51 -1.62 9.08 6.09
CA ASP A 51 -1.70 9.22 7.55
C ASP A 51 -1.98 10.66 8.04
N ASN A 52 -2.12 11.65 7.15
CA ASN A 52 -2.33 13.04 7.53
C ASN A 52 -3.59 13.25 8.39
N GLY A 53 -4.59 12.40 8.23
CA GLY A 53 -5.78 12.40 9.08
C GLY A 53 -5.51 12.08 10.55
N LYS A 54 -4.37 11.46 10.90
CA LYS A 54 -3.94 11.23 12.29
C LYS A 54 -3.65 12.54 13.03
N ALA A 55 -3.45 13.65 12.33
CA ALA A 55 -3.24 14.95 12.94
C ALA A 55 -4.47 15.46 13.73
N ASN A 56 -5.67 14.85 13.55
CA ASN A 56 -6.88 15.26 14.27
C ASN A 56 -6.75 15.16 15.79
N SER A 57 -7.45 16.05 16.50
CA SER A 57 -7.33 16.19 17.94
C SER A 57 -7.70 14.92 18.72
N GLN A 58 -8.67 14.12 18.26
CA GLN A 58 -9.06 12.89 18.96
C GLN A 58 -7.98 11.79 18.83
N PHE A 59 -7.43 11.58 17.62
CA PHE A 59 -6.33 10.65 17.45
C PHE A 59 -5.11 11.05 18.31
N GLN A 60 -4.76 12.35 18.32
CA GLN A 60 -3.63 12.85 19.13
C GLN A 60 -3.85 12.63 20.63
N LYS A 61 -5.06 12.87 21.13
CA LYS A 61 -5.41 12.58 22.54
C LYS A 61 -5.26 11.09 22.86
N ARG A 62 -5.72 10.21 21.97
CA ARG A 62 -5.62 8.77 22.15
C ARG A 62 -4.17 8.30 22.23
N ILE A 63 -3.33 8.74 21.30
CA ILE A 63 -1.95 8.27 21.17
C ILE A 63 -1.03 8.81 22.27
N THR A 64 -1.27 10.06 22.72
CA THR A 64 -0.49 10.69 23.81
C THR A 64 -0.99 10.31 25.19
N LYS A 65 -2.13 9.58 25.29
CA LYS A 65 -2.86 9.34 26.55
C LYS A 65 -3.17 10.64 27.30
N GLY A 66 -3.27 11.75 26.56
CA GLY A 66 -3.48 13.10 27.08
C GLY A 66 -4.89 13.59 26.84
N GLY A 67 -5.48 14.22 27.85
CA GLY A 67 -6.81 14.83 27.75
C GLY A 67 -7.98 13.84 27.75
N ASN A 68 -9.18 14.37 27.48
CA ASN A 68 -10.41 13.57 27.44
C ASN A 68 -10.62 13.01 26.00
N PHE A 69 -10.12 11.80 25.74
CA PHE A 69 -10.38 11.06 24.51
C PHE A 69 -11.83 10.54 24.50
N GLN A 70 -12.53 10.78 23.39
CA GLN A 70 -13.91 10.37 23.19
C GLN A 70 -13.97 9.44 21.96
N PRO A 71 -14.02 8.11 22.14
CA PRO A 71 -13.99 7.14 21.04
C PRO A 71 -15.08 7.37 20.00
N GLU A 72 -16.27 7.81 20.43
CA GLU A 72 -17.43 8.10 19.58
C GLU A 72 -17.22 9.33 18.67
N GLN A 73 -16.22 10.16 18.96
CA GLN A 73 -15.85 11.31 18.14
C GLN A 73 -14.63 11.05 17.24
N GLU A 74 -14.05 9.85 17.31
CA GLU A 74 -12.91 9.51 16.46
C GLU A 74 -13.38 9.02 15.08
N ILE A 75 -13.05 9.79 14.05
CA ILE A 75 -13.24 9.39 12.65
C ILE A 75 -11.99 8.65 12.19
N PRO A 76 -12.13 7.50 11.48
CA PRO A 76 -10.99 6.81 10.90
C PRO A 76 -10.10 7.75 10.10
N HIS A 77 -8.82 7.79 10.45
CA HIS A 77 -7.88 8.72 9.81
C HIS A 77 -7.76 8.50 8.30
N SER A 78 -8.01 7.31 7.79
CA SER A 78 -8.03 7.04 6.35
C SER A 78 -9.06 7.91 5.60
N ILE A 79 -10.21 8.19 6.23
CA ILE A 79 -11.22 9.12 5.70
C ILE A 79 -10.70 10.55 5.76
N LEU A 80 -10.18 10.98 6.91
CA LEU A 80 -9.68 12.33 7.11
C LEU A 80 -8.45 12.64 6.25
N SER A 81 -7.60 11.67 6.02
CA SER A 81 -6.40 11.80 5.16
C SER A 81 -6.74 12.18 3.72
N THR A 82 -7.91 11.75 3.23
CA THR A 82 -8.32 12.07 1.86
C THR A 82 -8.49 13.56 1.59
N PHE A 83 -8.72 14.38 2.61
CA PHE A 83 -8.88 15.83 2.46
C PHE A 83 -7.55 16.54 2.19
N PHE A 84 -6.42 15.91 2.48
CA PHE A 84 -5.08 16.45 2.25
C PHE A 84 -4.52 16.14 0.85
N ILE A 85 -5.26 15.40 0.03
CA ILE A 85 -4.86 15.06 -1.34
C ILE A 85 -5.17 16.24 -2.26
N ASP A 86 -4.13 16.83 -2.84
CA ASP A 86 -4.28 17.77 -3.95
C ASP A 86 -4.32 16.99 -5.28
N LYS A 87 -5.37 17.18 -6.05
CA LYS A 87 -5.53 16.53 -7.35
C LYS A 87 -4.48 16.94 -8.36
N SER A 88 -3.90 18.11 -8.23
CA SER A 88 -2.84 18.61 -9.12
C SER A 88 -1.52 17.87 -8.91
N GLU A 89 -1.34 17.19 -7.74
CA GLU A 89 -0.18 16.37 -7.44
C GLU A 89 -0.33 14.92 -7.97
N CYS A 90 -1.52 14.54 -8.47
CA CYS A 90 -1.86 13.17 -8.83
C CYS A 90 -2.00 13.00 -10.35
N ILE A 91 -1.48 11.88 -10.88
CA ILE A 91 -1.73 11.47 -12.28
C ILE A 91 -3.14 10.89 -12.42
N LYS A 92 -3.50 9.92 -11.53
CA LYS A 92 -4.84 9.32 -11.45
C LYS A 92 -5.49 9.61 -10.09
N PRO A 93 -6.04 10.82 -9.87
CA PRO A 93 -6.51 11.27 -8.56
C PRO A 93 -7.51 10.32 -7.89
N ILE A 94 -8.43 9.71 -8.66
CA ILE A 94 -9.45 8.81 -8.09
C ILE A 94 -8.82 7.55 -7.53
N SER A 95 -7.76 7.02 -8.17
CA SER A 95 -7.00 5.87 -7.67
C SER A 95 -6.23 6.21 -6.40
N VAL A 96 -5.65 7.42 -6.28
CA VAL A 96 -4.99 7.91 -5.06
C VAL A 96 -6.00 8.07 -3.93
N TYR A 97 -7.17 8.69 -4.18
CA TYR A 97 -8.25 8.74 -3.19
C TYR A 97 -8.71 7.36 -2.74
N PHE A 98 -8.84 6.41 -3.67
CA PHE A 98 -9.19 5.03 -3.35
C PHE A 98 -8.13 4.38 -2.47
N ALA A 99 -6.85 4.46 -2.86
CA ALA A 99 -5.76 3.85 -2.11
C ALA A 99 -5.71 4.39 -0.67
N VAL A 100 -5.77 5.71 -0.49
CA VAL A 100 -5.73 6.35 0.84
C VAL A 100 -6.99 6.07 1.65
N LEU A 101 -8.18 6.08 1.04
CA LEU A 101 -9.44 5.82 1.74
C LEU A 101 -9.52 4.38 2.29
N TYR A 102 -8.96 3.42 1.55
CA TYR A 102 -9.06 1.99 1.84
C TYR A 102 -7.72 1.36 2.26
N HIS A 103 -6.73 2.13 2.70
CA HIS A 103 -5.44 1.58 3.10
C HIS A 103 -5.50 0.77 4.41
N HIS A 104 -6.55 0.93 5.21
CA HIS A 104 -6.83 0.05 6.33
C HIS A 104 -8.08 -0.81 6.09
N TYR A 105 -8.07 -2.01 6.70
CA TYR A 105 -9.29 -2.78 6.85
C TYR A 105 -10.13 -2.16 7.97
N ASN A 106 -11.33 -1.71 7.62
CA ASN A 106 -12.31 -1.20 8.57
C ASN A 106 -13.49 -2.17 8.66
N LYS A 107 -14.03 -2.35 9.88
CA LYS A 107 -15.22 -3.16 10.12
C LYS A 107 -16.42 -2.65 9.29
N ASP A 108 -16.57 -1.33 9.21
CA ASP A 108 -17.59 -0.65 8.45
C ASP A 108 -17.00 -0.03 7.18
N SER A 109 -17.79 0.04 6.13
CA SER A 109 -17.37 0.68 4.89
C SER A 109 -17.00 2.15 5.15
N PRO A 110 -15.81 2.62 4.71
CA PRO A 110 -15.44 4.02 4.84
C PRO A 110 -16.48 4.98 4.25
N VAL A 111 -17.22 4.54 3.23
CA VAL A 111 -18.28 5.33 2.60
C VAL A 111 -19.49 5.49 3.54
N THR A 112 -19.85 4.46 4.28
CA THR A 112 -20.92 4.51 5.28
C THR A 112 -20.54 5.44 6.42
N VAL A 113 -19.36 5.23 7.00
CA VAL A 113 -18.83 6.08 8.09
C VAL A 113 -18.75 7.56 7.67
N PHE A 114 -18.29 7.83 6.43
CA PHE A 114 -18.23 9.19 5.89
C PHE A 114 -19.61 9.85 5.84
N LYS A 115 -20.67 9.12 5.46
CA LYS A 115 -22.03 9.67 5.36
C LYS A 115 -22.66 9.90 6.72
N GLU A 116 -22.46 8.99 7.65
CA GLU A 116 -23.09 9.01 8.97
C GLU A 116 -22.46 10.03 9.92
N ASN A 117 -21.18 10.38 9.71
CA ASN A 117 -20.42 11.25 10.61
C ASN A 117 -20.13 12.65 10.02
N ARG A 118 -21.08 13.19 9.27
CA ARG A 118 -20.90 14.47 8.57
C ARG A 118 -20.47 15.59 9.51
N GLU A 119 -21.15 15.78 10.65
CA GLU A 119 -20.89 16.87 11.58
C GLU A 119 -19.47 16.78 12.18
N LEU A 120 -19.01 15.58 12.53
CA LEU A 120 -17.66 15.36 13.05
C LEU A 120 -16.61 15.64 11.99
N ILE A 121 -16.87 15.27 10.72
CA ILE A 121 -15.97 15.56 9.62
C ILE A 121 -15.92 17.07 9.35
N GLU A 122 -17.05 17.78 9.35
CA GLU A 122 -17.09 19.22 9.16
C GLU A 122 -16.36 19.96 10.30
N LYS A 123 -16.46 19.46 11.54
CA LYS A 123 -15.68 19.98 12.67
C LYS A 123 -14.17 19.81 12.45
N PHE A 124 -13.74 18.64 11.98
CA PHE A 124 -12.34 18.38 11.60
C PHE A 124 -11.89 19.35 10.48
N LEU A 125 -12.71 19.53 9.45
CA LEU A 125 -12.39 20.44 8.35
C LEU A 125 -12.16 21.87 8.83
N ALA A 126 -13.00 22.34 9.77
CA ALA A 126 -12.84 23.66 10.39
C ALA A 126 -11.55 23.75 11.22
N GLU A 127 -11.17 22.68 11.96
CA GLU A 127 -9.92 22.62 12.75
C GLU A 127 -8.69 22.84 11.88
N PHE A 128 -8.70 22.31 10.64
CA PHE A 128 -7.58 22.40 9.69
C PHE A 128 -7.73 23.53 8.65
N GLY A 129 -8.73 24.38 8.77
CA GLY A 129 -8.93 25.52 7.89
C GLY A 129 -9.38 25.17 6.47
N PHE A 130 -9.96 24.00 6.28
CA PHE A 130 -10.55 23.62 4.99
C PHE A 130 -11.83 24.43 4.71
N ASP A 131 -12.11 24.69 3.44
CA ASP A 131 -13.32 25.38 3.03
C ASP A 131 -14.58 24.54 3.31
N THR A 132 -15.72 25.22 3.53
CA THR A 132 -17.01 24.57 3.82
C THR A 132 -17.51 23.66 2.70
N ASN A 133 -16.96 23.78 1.47
CA ASN A 133 -17.31 22.94 0.34
C ASN A 133 -16.46 21.67 0.24
N SER A 134 -15.42 21.52 1.09
CA SER A 134 -14.50 20.38 1.05
C SER A 134 -15.23 19.06 1.27
N TYR A 135 -16.20 19.00 2.19
CA TYR A 135 -17.06 17.82 2.38
C TYR A 135 -17.77 17.42 1.07
N ASN A 136 -18.39 18.37 0.37
CA ASN A 136 -19.10 18.10 -0.88
C ASN A 136 -18.15 17.72 -2.02
N LYS A 137 -16.94 18.26 -2.07
CA LYS A 137 -15.89 17.84 -3.01
C LYS A 137 -15.52 16.37 -2.76
N MET A 138 -15.31 15.98 -1.50
CA MET A 138 -15.01 14.59 -1.15
C MET A 138 -16.18 13.65 -1.42
N LYS A 139 -17.43 14.05 -1.13
CA LYS A 139 -18.63 13.28 -1.49
C LYS A 139 -18.70 12.95 -2.99
N ARG A 140 -18.29 13.89 -3.86
CA ARG A 140 -18.20 13.64 -5.31
C ARG A 140 -17.08 12.65 -5.66
N ASN A 141 -15.93 12.74 -4.99
CA ASN A 141 -14.83 11.77 -5.20
C ASN A 141 -15.25 10.36 -4.78
N ILE A 142 -15.94 10.22 -3.65
CA ILE A 142 -16.49 8.91 -3.20
C ILE A 142 -17.43 8.31 -4.24
N LYS A 143 -18.31 9.12 -4.86
CA LYS A 143 -19.17 8.65 -5.97
C LYS A 143 -18.35 8.15 -7.15
N LYS A 144 -17.26 8.83 -7.50
CA LYS A 144 -16.36 8.41 -8.59
C LYS A 144 -15.61 7.13 -8.24
N ILE A 145 -15.14 6.99 -7.00
CA ILE A 145 -14.52 5.75 -6.51
C ILE A 145 -15.51 4.59 -6.63
N LYS A 146 -16.77 4.79 -6.21
CA LYS A 146 -17.81 3.78 -6.32
C LYS A 146 -18.04 3.39 -7.79
N ALA A 147 -18.18 4.38 -8.66
CA ALA A 147 -18.35 4.16 -10.10
C ALA A 147 -17.17 3.39 -10.72
N LEU A 148 -15.94 3.58 -10.24
CA LEU A 148 -14.76 2.86 -10.71
C LEU A 148 -14.93 1.32 -10.61
N PHE A 149 -15.67 0.83 -9.61
CA PHE A 149 -15.86 -0.62 -9.38
C PHE A 149 -17.23 -1.15 -9.81
N GLU A 150 -18.24 -0.28 -9.98
CA GLU A 150 -19.61 -0.65 -10.33
C GLU A 150 -19.93 -0.52 -11.82
N THR A 151 -19.12 0.23 -12.58
CA THR A 151 -19.32 0.41 -14.03
C THR A 151 -18.38 -0.49 -14.82
N GLU A 152 -18.69 -0.70 -16.12
CA GLU A 152 -17.80 -1.38 -17.08
C GLU A 152 -16.63 -0.49 -17.54
N LEU A 153 -16.07 0.30 -16.61
CA LEU A 153 -14.81 1.01 -16.88
C LEU A 153 -13.71 0.01 -17.22
N SER A 154 -12.70 0.48 -17.95
CA SER A 154 -11.60 -0.36 -18.39
C SER A 154 -10.98 -1.13 -17.22
N ASP A 155 -10.72 -2.40 -17.40
CA ASP A 155 -10.05 -3.23 -16.40
C ASP A 155 -8.71 -2.64 -15.97
N GLU A 156 -8.07 -1.85 -16.83
CA GLU A 156 -6.82 -1.13 -16.57
C GLU A 156 -6.95 -0.10 -15.43
N GLU A 157 -8.05 0.68 -15.38
CA GLU A 157 -8.25 1.67 -14.31
C GLU A 157 -8.49 1.00 -12.96
N LYS A 158 -9.24 -0.11 -12.96
CA LYS A 158 -9.47 -0.92 -11.75
C LYS A 158 -8.17 -1.56 -11.27
N GLN A 159 -7.42 -2.16 -12.19
CA GLN A 159 -6.12 -2.78 -11.90
C GLN A 159 -5.13 -1.75 -11.34
N TYR A 160 -5.06 -0.55 -11.94
CA TYR A 160 -4.21 0.52 -11.44
C TYR A 160 -4.56 0.91 -10.00
N ALA A 161 -5.84 1.12 -9.70
CA ALA A 161 -6.28 1.51 -8.36
C ALA A 161 -6.00 0.42 -7.32
N VAL A 162 -6.24 -0.85 -7.67
CA VAL A 162 -5.98 -1.99 -6.78
C VAL A 162 -4.49 -2.17 -6.56
N LEU A 163 -3.68 -2.05 -7.61
CA LEU A 163 -2.22 -2.14 -7.52
C LEU A 163 -1.64 -1.02 -6.66
N LEU A 164 -2.07 0.22 -6.90
CA LEU A 164 -1.64 1.38 -6.11
C LEU A 164 -1.94 1.18 -4.61
N LYS A 165 -3.16 0.71 -4.28
CA LYS A 165 -3.53 0.39 -2.90
C LYS A 165 -2.65 -0.73 -2.32
N GLY A 166 -2.40 -1.78 -3.09
CA GLY A 166 -1.54 -2.90 -2.67
C GLY A 166 -0.11 -2.46 -2.39
N LEU A 167 0.46 -1.62 -3.25
CA LEU A 167 1.79 -1.03 -3.07
C LEU A 167 1.86 -0.12 -1.84
N LEU A 168 0.84 0.72 -1.63
CA LEU A 168 0.76 1.55 -0.42
C LEU A 168 0.74 0.69 0.85
N HIS A 169 -0.07 -0.38 0.89
CA HIS A 169 -0.09 -1.34 2.00
C HIS A 169 1.28 -1.96 2.23
N LYS A 170 1.94 -2.41 1.15
CA LYS A 170 3.25 -3.04 1.24
C LYS A 170 4.28 -2.09 1.86
N CYS A 171 4.30 -0.82 1.43
CA CYS A 171 5.18 0.20 2.00
C CYS A 171 4.85 0.47 3.47
N ASP A 172 3.57 0.62 3.84
CA ASP A 172 3.16 0.93 5.22
C ASP A 172 3.49 -0.21 6.19
N TYR A 173 3.15 -1.46 5.84
CA TYR A 173 3.47 -2.61 6.70
C TYR A 173 4.96 -2.78 6.89
N SER A 174 5.75 -2.63 5.84
CA SER A 174 7.21 -2.76 5.89
C SER A 174 7.86 -1.66 6.73
N ALA A 175 7.49 -0.40 6.49
CA ALA A 175 7.93 0.73 7.30
C ALA A 175 7.49 0.58 8.77
N SER A 176 6.27 0.07 9.02
CA SER A 176 5.76 -0.19 10.37
C SER A 176 6.51 -1.30 11.09
N ALA A 177 6.99 -2.30 10.36
CA ALA A 177 7.80 -3.41 10.89
C ALA A 177 9.29 -3.07 11.00
N GLY A 178 9.76 -1.96 10.43
CA GLY A 178 11.18 -1.62 10.33
C GLY A 178 11.96 -2.57 9.42
N LEU A 179 11.30 -3.11 8.39
CA LEU A 179 11.88 -4.06 7.44
C LEU A 179 11.79 -3.52 6.02
N ASP A 180 12.74 -3.89 5.17
CA ASP A 180 12.62 -3.61 3.74
C ASP A 180 11.48 -4.41 3.13
N CYS A 181 10.69 -3.74 2.29
CA CYS A 181 9.53 -4.37 1.63
C CYS A 181 9.93 -5.43 0.61
N GLU A 182 11.14 -5.34 0.06
CA GLU A 182 11.75 -6.31 -0.82
C GLU A 182 13.26 -6.33 -0.65
N LYS A 183 13.88 -7.42 -1.08
CA LYS A 183 15.34 -7.56 -1.13
C LYS A 183 15.77 -7.94 -2.53
N VAL A 184 16.99 -7.58 -2.87
CA VAL A 184 17.63 -8.09 -4.07
C VAL A 184 17.78 -9.61 -3.90
N ASN A 185 17.27 -10.36 -4.85
CA ASN A 185 17.49 -11.81 -4.91
C ASN A 185 18.68 -12.08 -5.85
N ASP A 186 19.88 -11.99 -5.33
CA ASP A 186 21.15 -12.22 -6.03
C ASP A 186 21.91 -13.44 -5.50
N PHE A 187 21.25 -14.25 -4.67
CA PHE A 187 21.88 -15.37 -3.96
C PHE A 187 21.26 -16.73 -4.26
N LEU A 188 20.07 -16.79 -4.86
CA LEU A 188 19.29 -18.03 -4.97
C LEU A 188 19.94 -19.02 -5.92
N THR A 189 20.39 -18.57 -7.09
CA THR A 189 21.06 -19.41 -8.07
C THR A 189 22.34 -20.04 -7.52
N ASP A 190 23.18 -19.25 -6.86
CA ASP A 190 24.40 -19.73 -6.24
C ASP A 190 24.13 -20.70 -5.08
N SER A 191 23.11 -20.40 -4.27
CA SER A 191 22.69 -21.28 -3.17
C SER A 191 22.20 -22.64 -3.66
N LEU A 192 21.42 -22.66 -4.74
CA LEU A 192 20.94 -23.90 -5.36
C LEU A 192 22.07 -24.71 -6.03
N ASN A 193 23.00 -24.04 -6.68
CA ASN A 193 24.19 -24.67 -7.25
C ASN A 193 25.07 -25.29 -6.15
N ASN A 194 25.31 -24.57 -5.06
CA ASN A 194 26.07 -25.07 -3.93
C ASN A 194 25.38 -26.29 -3.28
N TRP A 195 24.06 -26.20 -3.05
CA TRP A 195 23.27 -27.32 -2.53
C TRP A 195 23.34 -28.56 -3.43
N LYS A 196 23.20 -28.39 -4.75
CA LYS A 196 23.34 -29.45 -5.74
C LYS A 196 24.70 -30.12 -5.64
N ASN A 197 25.77 -29.31 -5.68
CA ASN A 197 27.16 -29.81 -5.71
C ASN A 197 27.55 -30.52 -4.39
N THR A 198 27.18 -29.90 -3.24
CA THR A 198 27.51 -30.45 -1.90
C THR A 198 26.85 -31.81 -1.65
N ARG A 199 25.65 -32.02 -2.18
CA ARG A 199 24.86 -33.24 -2.00
C ARG A 199 24.92 -34.19 -3.16
N ASN A 200 25.69 -33.89 -4.21
CA ASN A 200 25.79 -34.66 -5.46
C ASN A 200 24.41 -34.99 -6.06
N ILE A 201 23.54 -33.96 -6.16
CA ILE A 201 22.17 -34.12 -6.63
C ILE A 201 22.11 -33.93 -8.13
N HIS A 202 21.37 -34.81 -8.80
CA HIS A 202 21.01 -34.66 -10.22
C HIS A 202 19.57 -34.14 -10.31
N TYR A 203 19.36 -33.11 -11.13
CA TYR A 203 18.01 -32.60 -11.35
C TYR A 203 17.19 -33.63 -12.13
N ASN A 204 15.93 -33.77 -11.73
CA ASN A 204 14.98 -34.58 -12.44
C ASN A 204 14.35 -33.81 -13.63
N GLU A 205 13.56 -34.50 -14.46
CA GLU A 205 12.94 -33.92 -15.65
C GLU A 205 12.09 -32.68 -15.35
N LEU A 206 11.37 -32.67 -14.22
CA LEU A 206 10.56 -31.51 -13.77
C LEU A 206 11.45 -30.31 -13.47
N GLN A 207 12.52 -30.50 -12.73
CA GLN A 207 13.46 -29.46 -12.36
C GLN A 207 14.20 -28.92 -13.59
N GLU A 208 14.64 -29.76 -14.49
CA GLU A 208 15.23 -29.33 -15.75
C GLU A 208 14.25 -28.60 -16.67
N PHE A 209 12.97 -29.02 -16.69
CA PHE A 209 11.92 -28.32 -17.41
C PHE A 209 11.73 -26.91 -16.86
N CYS A 210 11.68 -26.76 -15.55
CA CYS A 210 11.53 -25.47 -14.89
C CYS A 210 12.71 -24.51 -15.17
N ILE A 211 13.94 -25.01 -15.14
CA ILE A 211 15.15 -24.24 -15.49
C ILE A 211 15.10 -23.72 -16.94
N LYS A 212 14.63 -24.55 -17.87
CA LYS A 212 14.57 -24.20 -19.30
C LYS A 212 13.46 -23.22 -19.66
N ASN A 213 12.47 -23.06 -18.80
CA ASN A 213 11.27 -22.26 -19.07
C ASN A 213 11.07 -21.09 -18.08
N THR A 214 12.17 -20.51 -17.62
CA THR A 214 12.14 -19.39 -16.66
C THR A 214 11.43 -18.12 -17.17
N ASP A 215 11.28 -17.97 -18.50
CA ASP A 215 10.61 -16.81 -19.13
C ASP A 215 9.09 -16.98 -19.30
N SER A 216 8.55 -18.11 -18.86
CA SER A 216 7.15 -18.47 -19.06
C SER A 216 6.44 -18.68 -17.73
N ASN A 217 5.14 -18.37 -17.67
CA ASN A 217 4.31 -18.79 -16.57
C ASN A 217 4.07 -20.31 -16.67
N LEU A 218 4.35 -21.03 -15.59
CA LEU A 218 4.23 -22.49 -15.55
C LEU A 218 3.13 -22.94 -14.61
N ILE A 219 2.35 -23.93 -15.05
CA ILE A 219 1.46 -24.72 -14.19
C ILE A 219 2.06 -26.12 -14.13
N VAL A 220 2.46 -26.54 -12.93
CA VAL A 220 3.14 -27.82 -12.70
C VAL A 220 2.26 -28.74 -11.86
N THR A 221 1.98 -29.94 -12.38
CA THR A 221 1.33 -31.01 -11.65
C THR A 221 2.28 -32.20 -11.55
N ALA A 222 2.61 -32.60 -10.34
CA ALA A 222 3.50 -33.74 -10.08
C ALA A 222 3.15 -34.40 -8.73
N PRO A 223 3.40 -35.71 -8.56
CA PRO A 223 3.21 -36.42 -7.29
C PRO A 223 3.98 -35.78 -6.13
N THR A 224 3.58 -36.11 -4.90
CA THR A 224 4.31 -35.71 -3.69
C THR A 224 5.71 -36.32 -3.69
N GLY A 225 6.72 -35.58 -3.26
CA GLY A 225 8.13 -36.02 -3.23
C GLY A 225 8.91 -35.83 -4.53
N MET A 226 8.29 -35.34 -5.61
CA MET A 226 8.96 -35.11 -6.91
C MET A 226 9.78 -33.79 -6.98
N GLY A 227 10.08 -33.15 -5.86
CA GLY A 227 10.91 -31.94 -5.84
C GLY A 227 10.24 -30.71 -6.46
N LYS A 228 8.91 -30.53 -6.26
CA LYS A 228 8.17 -29.36 -6.78
C LYS A 228 8.65 -28.05 -6.18
N THR A 229 9.01 -28.04 -4.92
CA THR A 229 9.53 -26.85 -4.24
C THR A 229 10.84 -26.40 -4.85
N GLU A 230 11.76 -27.32 -5.02
CA GLU A 230 13.06 -27.06 -5.66
C GLU A 230 12.88 -26.66 -7.12
N ALA A 231 11.95 -27.29 -7.84
CA ALA A 231 11.63 -26.91 -9.22
C ALA A 231 11.10 -25.48 -9.31
N GLY A 232 10.26 -25.06 -8.37
CA GLY A 232 9.77 -23.68 -8.27
C GLY A 232 10.90 -22.68 -7.99
N LEU A 233 11.79 -22.98 -7.05
CA LEU A 233 12.97 -22.15 -6.77
C LEU A 233 13.92 -22.06 -7.97
N LEU A 234 14.15 -23.16 -8.69
CA LEU A 234 14.94 -23.17 -9.91
C LEU A 234 14.31 -22.38 -11.06
N TRP A 235 12.97 -22.37 -11.14
CA TRP A 235 12.24 -21.55 -12.09
C TRP A 235 12.33 -20.06 -11.75
N CYS A 236 12.25 -19.69 -10.46
CA CYS A 236 12.41 -18.32 -10.00
C CYS A 236 13.77 -17.73 -10.39
N GLY A 237 14.86 -18.44 -10.12
CA GLY A 237 16.21 -17.90 -10.28
C GLY A 237 16.40 -16.59 -9.51
N ASP A 238 17.42 -15.82 -9.86
CA ASP A 238 17.76 -14.57 -9.14
C ASP A 238 16.86 -13.35 -9.48
N ASN A 239 15.98 -13.47 -10.48
CA ASN A 239 15.32 -12.28 -11.04
C ASN A 239 13.79 -12.29 -11.01
N LYS A 240 13.13 -13.26 -10.39
CA LYS A 240 11.68 -13.45 -10.63
C LYS A 240 10.80 -13.67 -9.40
N CYS A 241 11.32 -13.49 -8.21
CA CYS A 241 10.53 -13.61 -6.98
C CYS A 241 10.18 -12.25 -6.39
#